data_3aeb008122e4515fa937aa252a3799a4
#
_entry.id   3aeb008122e4515fa937aa252a3799a4
#
_cell.length_a   1.000
_cell.length_b   1.000
_cell.length_c   1.000
_cell.angle_alpha   90.00
_cell.angle_beta   90.00
_cell.angle_gamma   90.00
#
_symmetry.space_group_name_H-M   'P 1'
#
loop_
_entity.id
_entity.type
_entity.pdbx_description
1 polymer ?
#
loop_
_entity_poly.entity_id
_entity_poly.type
_entity_poly.pdbx_seq_one_letter_code
_entity_poly.pdbx_strand_id
1 'polypeptide(L)'
;KALGAQGQTITKSSADDVIHSMIHEFNRKGKAAGAGFYDYPADAKKQLWSGLSHWKKDNDISEQEMIDRFLFVQALDTVRCLEEGVLESVVDANVGSIFGIGFAAWTGGAVQFLNQYGLAKAVTRAKVLENKYGERFKAPQLLKDRAAHAQPIQ
;
A
#
# COMPACT_ATOMS: atom_id res chain seq x y z
N LYS A 1 -2.30 -14.24 13.42
CA LYS A 1 -2.03 -15.53 14.14
C LYS A 1 -1.45 -16.60 13.21
N ALA A 2 -1.85 -16.66 11.92
CA ALA A 2 -1.34 -17.69 10.98
C ALA A 2 0.17 -17.55 10.72
N LEU A 3 0.66 -16.32 10.47
CA LEU A 3 2.09 -16.07 10.22
C LEU A 3 2.98 -16.37 11.44
N GLY A 4 2.50 -16.04 12.65
CA GLY A 4 3.22 -16.37 13.89
C GLY A 4 3.33 -17.87 14.13
N ALA A 5 2.34 -18.65 13.68
CA ALA A 5 2.38 -20.12 13.76
C ALA A 5 3.43 -20.75 12.82
N GLN A 6 3.89 -20.01 11.79
CA GLN A 6 4.94 -20.43 10.87
C GLN A 6 6.35 -19.94 11.31
N GLY A 7 6.50 -19.42 12.53
CA GLY A 7 7.77 -18.93 13.05
C GLY A 7 8.22 -17.57 12.47
N GLN A 8 7.36 -16.88 11.72
CA GLN A 8 7.66 -15.55 11.22
C GLN A 8 7.42 -14.50 12.28
N THR A 9 8.38 -13.58 12.47
CA THR A 9 8.22 -12.44 13.37
C THR A 9 7.29 -11.42 12.74
N ILE A 10 6.10 -11.24 13.34
CA ILE A 10 5.16 -10.20 12.92
C ILE A 10 5.62 -8.86 13.50
N THR A 11 6.10 -7.97 12.66
CA THR A 11 6.44 -6.61 13.07
C THR A 11 5.15 -5.82 13.29
N LYS A 12 4.91 -5.43 14.55
CA LYS A 12 3.75 -4.62 14.92
C LYS A 12 3.88 -3.22 14.31
N SER A 13 2.81 -2.74 13.68
CA SER A 13 2.73 -1.39 13.13
C SER A 13 1.79 -0.51 13.95
N SER A 14 1.90 0.81 13.81
CA SER A 14 0.95 1.75 14.44
C SER A 14 -0.49 1.56 13.95
N ALA A 15 -0.69 0.97 12.78
CA ALA A 15 -2.02 0.62 12.28
C ALA A 15 -2.65 -0.51 13.10
N ASP A 16 -1.84 -1.47 13.58
CA ASP A 16 -2.33 -2.57 14.42
C ASP A 16 -2.86 -2.04 15.75
N ASP A 17 -2.23 -1.02 16.32
CA ASP A 17 -2.70 -0.38 17.55
C ASP A 17 -4.05 0.30 17.34
N VAL A 18 -4.23 1.01 16.22
CA VAL A 18 -5.52 1.63 15.88
C VAL A 18 -6.60 0.56 15.69
N ILE A 19 -6.32 -0.51 14.95
CA ILE A 19 -7.28 -1.61 14.74
C ILE A 19 -7.61 -2.30 16.06
N HIS A 20 -6.63 -2.51 16.92
CA HIS A 20 -6.83 -3.11 18.23
C HIS A 20 -7.77 -2.27 19.08
N SER A 21 -7.52 -0.97 19.19
CA SER A 21 -8.40 -0.05 19.94
C SER A 21 -9.80 0.02 19.34
N MET A 22 -9.93 0.08 18.00
CA MET A 22 -11.22 0.04 17.32
C MET A 22 -12.06 -1.18 17.75
N ILE A 23 -11.43 -2.35 17.82
CA ILE A 23 -12.13 -3.61 18.15
C ILE A 23 -12.41 -3.74 19.64
N HIS A 24 -11.41 -3.49 20.49
CA HIS A 24 -11.45 -3.86 21.91
C HIS A 24 -11.92 -2.73 22.83
N GLU A 25 -11.61 -1.47 22.52
CA GLU A 25 -11.99 -0.34 23.35
C GLU A 25 -13.30 0.29 22.85
N PHE A 26 -13.43 0.46 21.52
CA PHE A 26 -14.60 1.11 20.93
C PHE A 26 -15.66 0.12 20.41
N ASN A 27 -15.40 -1.21 20.47
CA ASN A 27 -16.31 -2.27 19.99
C ASN A 27 -16.73 -2.08 18.51
N ARG A 28 -15.85 -1.53 17.67
CA ARG A 28 -16.13 -1.22 16.27
C ARG A 28 -15.42 -2.23 15.34
N LYS A 29 -16.09 -3.39 15.16
CA LYS A 29 -15.51 -4.57 14.47
C LYS A 29 -15.61 -4.51 12.94
N GLY A 30 -16.23 -3.49 12.38
CA GLY A 30 -16.34 -3.30 10.93
C GLY A 30 -17.78 -3.32 10.42
N LYS A 31 -17.94 -3.23 9.09
CA LYS A 31 -19.23 -3.12 8.42
C LYS A 31 -20.20 -4.26 8.79
N ALA A 32 -19.71 -5.50 8.83
CA ALA A 32 -20.53 -6.67 9.16
C ALA A 32 -21.15 -6.61 10.57
N ALA A 33 -20.51 -5.87 11.50
CA ALA A 33 -21.02 -5.61 12.85
C ALA A 33 -21.75 -4.26 12.95
N GLY A 34 -22.07 -3.63 11.84
CA GLY A 34 -22.78 -2.34 11.78
C GLY A 34 -21.94 -1.11 12.12
N ALA A 35 -20.72 -1.27 12.60
CA ALA A 35 -19.85 -0.18 13.03
C ALA A 35 -18.37 -0.51 12.81
N GLY A 36 -17.66 0.40 12.14
CA GLY A 36 -16.21 0.31 11.87
C GLY A 36 -15.60 1.71 11.83
N PHE A 37 -14.74 1.99 10.90
CA PHE A 37 -14.28 3.36 10.61
C PHE A 37 -15.43 4.28 10.16
N TYR A 38 -16.53 3.65 9.73
CA TYR A 38 -17.76 4.32 9.36
C TYR A 38 -18.90 3.85 10.25
N ASP A 39 -19.89 4.71 10.42
CA ASP A 39 -21.25 4.38 10.87
C ASP A 39 -22.07 3.99 9.65
N TYR A 40 -22.94 2.98 9.82
CA TYR A 40 -23.77 2.42 8.74
C TYR A 40 -25.26 2.49 9.14
N PRO A 41 -25.87 3.70 9.12
CA PRO A 41 -27.29 3.84 9.39
C PRO A 41 -28.11 3.13 8.30
N ALA A 42 -29.26 2.54 8.70
CA ALA A 42 -30.12 1.77 7.79
C ALA A 42 -30.64 2.62 6.62
N ASP A 43 -31.03 3.87 6.90
CA ASP A 43 -31.75 4.75 5.97
C ASP A 43 -30.91 5.94 5.46
N ALA A 44 -29.59 5.91 5.64
CA ALA A 44 -28.73 7.00 5.24
C ALA A 44 -27.36 6.51 4.68
N LYS A 45 -26.66 7.41 4.02
CA LYS A 45 -25.29 7.11 3.55
C LYS A 45 -24.36 6.90 4.75
N LYS A 46 -23.41 5.96 4.59
CA LYS A 46 -22.34 5.76 5.56
C LYS A 46 -21.61 7.07 5.85
N GLN A 47 -21.28 7.31 7.11
CA GLN A 47 -20.57 8.50 7.57
C GLN A 47 -19.29 8.08 8.30
N LEU A 48 -18.24 8.89 8.21
CA LEU A 48 -17.05 8.66 9.03
C LEU A 48 -17.41 8.78 10.50
N TRP A 49 -16.99 7.82 11.29
CA TRP A 49 -17.19 7.86 12.74
C TRP A 49 -16.41 9.03 13.35
N SER A 50 -17.08 9.87 14.11
CA SER A 50 -16.50 11.06 14.73
C SER A 50 -15.34 10.76 15.70
N GLY A 51 -15.37 9.58 16.35
CA GLY A 51 -14.32 9.13 17.26
C GLY A 51 -12.96 8.90 16.59
N LEU A 52 -12.85 8.89 15.25
CA LEU A 52 -11.56 8.87 14.57
C LEU A 52 -10.70 10.09 14.89
N SER A 53 -11.29 11.17 15.38
CA SER A 53 -10.58 12.34 15.90
C SER A 53 -9.59 12.00 17.01
N HIS A 54 -9.79 10.89 17.74
CA HIS A 54 -8.87 10.40 18.76
C HIS A 54 -7.43 10.16 18.23
N TRP A 55 -7.31 9.74 16.98
CA TRP A 55 -6.02 9.49 16.32
C TRP A 55 -5.60 10.60 15.35
N LYS A 56 -6.41 11.65 15.24
CA LYS A 56 -6.06 12.78 14.38
C LYS A 56 -4.79 13.45 14.94
N LYS A 57 -3.76 13.52 14.10
CA LYS A 57 -2.54 14.26 14.38
C LYS A 57 -2.44 15.41 13.38
N ASP A 58 -2.03 16.56 13.84
CA ASP A 58 -1.61 17.63 12.94
C ASP A 58 -0.27 17.22 12.34
N ASN A 59 -0.28 16.86 11.09
CA ASN A 59 0.93 16.55 10.33
C ASN A 59 0.78 17.12 8.92
N ASP A 60 1.90 17.60 8.39
CA ASP A 60 2.00 18.22 7.07
C ASP A 60 2.22 17.18 5.95
N ILE A 61 1.44 16.10 5.95
CA ILE A 61 1.50 15.13 4.85
C ILE A 61 0.68 15.68 3.70
N SER A 62 1.34 16.00 2.59
CA SER A 62 0.66 16.45 1.37
C SER A 62 -0.19 15.34 0.76
N GLU A 63 -1.25 15.73 0.03
CA GLU A 63 -2.07 14.77 -0.72
C GLU A 63 -1.21 13.94 -1.69
N GLN A 64 -0.25 14.55 -2.38
CA GLN A 64 0.67 13.86 -3.27
C GLN A 64 1.51 12.80 -2.53
N GLU A 65 1.97 13.09 -1.32
CA GLU A 65 2.72 12.10 -0.53
C GLU A 65 1.84 10.93 -0.10
N MET A 66 0.56 11.18 0.20
CA MET A 66 -0.40 10.10 0.47
C MET A 66 -0.62 9.23 -0.76
N ILE A 67 -0.85 9.84 -1.92
CA ILE A 67 -0.99 9.12 -3.20
C ILE A 67 0.25 8.29 -3.50
N ASP A 68 1.44 8.89 -3.41
CA ASP A 68 2.70 8.18 -3.63
C ASP A 68 2.84 6.97 -2.69
N ARG A 69 2.52 7.11 -1.42
CA ARG A 69 2.58 5.99 -0.46
C ARG A 69 1.68 4.83 -0.87
N PHE A 70 0.46 5.11 -1.31
CA PHE A 70 -0.48 4.07 -1.76
C PHE A 70 -0.01 3.37 -3.04
N LEU A 71 0.45 4.12 -4.02
CA LEU A 71 0.85 3.57 -5.30
C LEU A 71 2.22 2.88 -5.23
N PHE A 72 3.20 3.50 -4.58
CA PHE A 72 4.55 2.93 -4.50
C PHE A 72 4.62 1.64 -3.71
N VAL A 73 3.92 1.52 -2.57
CA VAL A 73 3.99 0.28 -1.79
C VAL A 73 3.51 -0.93 -2.60
N GLN A 74 2.44 -0.77 -3.37
CA GLN A 74 1.89 -1.82 -4.22
C GLN A 74 2.79 -2.08 -5.45
N ALA A 75 3.25 -1.01 -6.10
CA ALA A 75 4.07 -1.12 -7.30
C ALA A 75 5.45 -1.74 -7.02
N LEU A 76 6.09 -1.35 -5.92
CA LEU A 76 7.36 -1.95 -5.51
C LEU A 76 7.22 -3.43 -5.14
N ASP A 77 6.11 -3.80 -4.50
CA ASP A 77 5.84 -5.19 -4.15
C ASP A 77 5.55 -6.05 -5.40
N THR A 78 4.81 -5.49 -6.36
CA THR A 78 4.60 -6.15 -7.67
C THR A 78 5.93 -6.41 -8.39
N VAL A 79 6.87 -5.45 -8.35
CA VAL A 79 8.21 -5.66 -8.94
C VAL A 79 9.02 -6.71 -8.18
N ARG A 80 8.87 -6.83 -6.85
CA ARG A 80 9.46 -7.94 -6.09
C ARG A 80 8.91 -9.28 -6.54
N CYS A 81 7.61 -9.39 -6.74
CA CYS A 81 7.00 -10.62 -7.26
C CYS A 81 7.54 -11.03 -8.63
N LEU A 82 7.87 -10.07 -9.51
CA LEU A 82 8.58 -10.36 -10.76
C LEU A 82 10.03 -10.78 -10.52
N GLU A 83 10.74 -10.10 -9.64
CA GLU A 83 12.15 -10.41 -9.30
C GLU A 83 12.29 -11.81 -8.68
N GLU A 84 11.33 -12.22 -7.88
CA GLU A 84 11.28 -13.51 -7.19
C GLU A 84 10.68 -14.63 -8.06
N GLY A 85 10.22 -14.32 -9.28
CA GLY A 85 9.60 -15.28 -10.19
C GLY A 85 8.20 -15.76 -9.76
N VAL A 86 7.54 -15.03 -8.86
CA VAL A 86 6.13 -15.27 -8.49
C VAL A 86 5.20 -14.87 -9.64
N LEU A 87 5.57 -13.81 -10.35
CA LEU A 87 4.93 -13.37 -11.58
C LEU A 87 5.89 -13.61 -12.74
N GLU A 88 5.40 -14.23 -13.81
CA GLU A 88 6.22 -14.63 -14.94
C GLU A 88 6.28 -13.56 -16.05
N SER A 89 5.33 -12.63 -16.07
CA SER A 89 5.29 -11.58 -17.09
C SER A 89 4.84 -10.23 -16.52
N VAL A 90 5.29 -9.15 -17.19
CA VAL A 90 4.86 -7.78 -16.88
C VAL A 90 3.38 -7.57 -17.23
N VAL A 91 2.88 -8.29 -18.22
CA VAL A 91 1.45 -8.25 -18.58
C VAL A 91 0.61 -8.76 -17.41
N ASP A 92 0.96 -9.93 -16.85
CA ASP A 92 0.27 -10.49 -15.69
C ASP A 92 0.40 -9.59 -14.46
N ALA A 93 1.56 -8.99 -14.25
CA ALA A 93 1.81 -8.04 -13.18
C ALA A 93 0.87 -6.81 -13.28
N ASN A 94 0.71 -6.24 -14.49
CA ASN A 94 -0.15 -5.08 -14.71
C ASN A 94 -1.64 -5.45 -14.60
N VAL A 95 -2.07 -6.49 -15.29
CA VAL A 95 -3.46 -6.95 -15.29
C VAL A 95 -3.86 -7.44 -13.89
N GLY A 96 -3.01 -8.26 -13.27
CA GLY A 96 -3.22 -8.79 -11.93
C GLY A 96 -3.27 -7.70 -10.86
N SER A 97 -2.45 -6.65 -10.98
CA SER A 97 -2.52 -5.53 -10.02
C SER A 97 -3.84 -4.77 -10.11
N ILE A 98 -4.38 -4.56 -11.31
CA ILE A 98 -5.66 -3.85 -11.50
C ILE A 98 -6.82 -4.70 -10.98
N PHE A 99 -6.95 -5.94 -11.46
CA PHE A 99 -8.13 -6.77 -11.17
C PHE A 99 -8.02 -7.53 -9.85
N GLY A 100 -6.81 -7.88 -9.40
CA GLY A 100 -6.58 -8.64 -8.17
C GLY A 100 -6.55 -7.78 -6.91
N ILE A 101 -5.85 -6.67 -6.93
CA ILE A 101 -5.66 -5.81 -5.75
C ILE A 101 -6.28 -4.40 -5.89
N GLY A 102 -6.93 -4.10 -7.01
CA GLY A 102 -7.58 -2.82 -7.24
C GLY A 102 -6.61 -1.65 -7.45
N PHE A 103 -5.45 -1.92 -8.03
CA PHE A 103 -4.51 -0.85 -8.39
C PHE A 103 -5.16 0.15 -9.36
N ALA A 104 -4.71 1.39 -9.35
CA ALA A 104 -5.28 2.47 -10.14
C ALA A 104 -5.25 2.15 -11.65
N ALA A 105 -6.40 1.77 -12.22
CA ALA A 105 -6.50 1.27 -13.59
C ALA A 105 -6.04 2.29 -14.64
N TRP A 106 -6.22 3.60 -14.36
CA TRP A 106 -5.80 4.67 -15.27
C TRP A 106 -4.27 4.72 -15.48
N THR A 107 -3.47 4.06 -14.64
CA THR A 107 -2.01 3.96 -14.80
C THR A 107 -1.58 2.87 -15.77
N GLY A 108 -2.48 1.96 -16.15
CA GLY A 108 -2.16 0.76 -16.91
C GLY A 108 -1.57 -0.39 -16.08
N GLY A 109 -1.54 -0.27 -14.74
CA GLY A 109 -1.04 -1.27 -13.81
C GLY A 109 0.20 -0.84 -13.04
N ALA A 110 0.59 -1.64 -12.07
CA ALA A 110 1.62 -1.30 -11.10
C ALA A 110 3.01 -1.10 -11.72
N VAL A 111 3.40 -1.96 -12.66
CA VAL A 111 4.69 -1.83 -13.37
C VAL A 111 4.66 -0.67 -14.36
N GLN A 112 3.54 -0.53 -15.09
CA GLN A 112 3.36 0.56 -16.02
C GLN A 112 3.36 1.93 -15.32
N PHE A 113 2.81 2.01 -14.12
CA PHE A 113 2.92 3.21 -13.28
C PHE A 113 4.38 3.61 -13.06
N LEU A 114 5.26 2.68 -12.69
CA LEU A 114 6.68 2.97 -12.46
C LEU A 114 7.39 3.38 -13.76
N ASN A 115 7.08 2.71 -14.88
CA ASN A 115 7.62 3.06 -16.19
C ASN A 115 7.24 4.51 -16.59
N GLN A 116 5.98 4.90 -16.38
CA GLN A 116 5.49 6.26 -16.66
C GLN A 116 6.04 7.30 -15.68
N TYR A 117 6.21 6.94 -14.42
CA TYR A 117 6.82 7.82 -13.41
C TYR A 117 8.28 8.14 -13.75
N GLY A 118 8.92 7.25 -14.51
CA GLY A 118 10.33 7.26 -14.86
C GLY A 118 11.17 6.56 -13.78
N LEU A 119 11.82 5.45 -14.15
CA LEU A 119 12.42 4.53 -13.19
C LEU A 119 13.48 5.17 -12.28
N ALA A 120 14.32 6.08 -12.81
CA ALA A 120 15.29 6.80 -12.00
C ALA A 120 14.63 7.69 -10.94
N LYS A 121 13.54 8.39 -11.30
CA LYS A 121 12.75 9.19 -10.37
C LYS A 121 12.04 8.28 -9.37
N ALA A 122 11.54 7.14 -9.81
CA ALA A 122 10.88 6.15 -8.95
C ALA A 122 11.82 5.60 -7.88
N VAL A 123 13.08 5.25 -8.24
CA VAL A 123 14.12 4.82 -7.28
C VAL A 123 14.39 5.92 -6.25
N THR A 124 14.56 7.16 -6.70
CA THR A 124 14.79 8.30 -5.81
C THR A 124 13.60 8.52 -4.86
N ARG A 125 12.37 8.46 -5.39
CA ARG A 125 11.16 8.63 -4.58
C ARG A 125 10.98 7.50 -3.59
N ALA A 126 11.19 6.26 -4.03
CA ALA A 126 11.17 5.08 -3.15
C ALA A 126 12.15 5.24 -1.98
N LYS A 127 13.36 5.76 -2.23
CA LYS A 127 14.35 6.02 -1.16
C LYS A 127 13.88 7.06 -0.15
N VAL A 128 13.22 8.13 -0.60
CA VAL A 128 12.62 9.13 0.30
C VAL A 128 11.53 8.50 1.17
N LEU A 129 10.66 7.68 0.56
CA LEU A 129 9.60 6.98 1.28
C LEU A 129 10.15 5.93 2.24
N GLU A 130 11.20 5.19 1.85
CA GLU A 130 11.90 4.22 2.71
C GLU A 130 12.46 4.90 3.96
N ASN A 131 13.14 6.02 3.80
CA ASN A 131 13.72 6.76 4.94
C ASN A 131 12.64 7.29 5.91
N LYS A 132 11.47 7.66 5.40
CA LYS A 132 10.36 8.18 6.24
C LYS A 132 9.49 7.08 6.84
N TYR A 133 9.25 5.99 6.10
CA TYR A 133 8.18 5.04 6.38
C TYR A 133 8.62 3.58 6.44
N GLY A 134 9.93 3.32 6.29
CA GLY A 134 10.54 2.02 6.51
C GLY A 134 10.68 1.14 5.26
N GLU A 135 11.21 -0.05 5.49
CA GLU A 135 11.71 -0.98 4.45
C GLU A 135 10.68 -1.41 3.40
N ARG A 136 9.39 -1.33 3.68
CA ARG A 136 8.34 -1.65 2.69
C ARG A 136 8.44 -0.82 1.41
N PHE A 137 9.12 0.34 1.48
CA PHE A 137 9.36 1.22 0.33
C PHE A 137 10.75 1.04 -0.29
N LYS A 138 11.56 0.08 0.18
CA LYS A 138 12.86 -0.22 -0.39
C LYS A 138 12.71 -0.67 -1.84
N ALA A 139 13.40 0.01 -2.75
CA ALA A 139 13.35 -0.32 -4.17
C ALA A 139 13.96 -1.71 -4.42
N PRO A 140 13.26 -2.63 -5.14
CA PRO A 140 13.78 -3.91 -5.57
C PRO A 140 15.03 -3.74 -6.48
N GLN A 141 15.86 -4.77 -6.56
CA GLN A 141 17.08 -4.70 -7.38
C GLN A 141 16.76 -4.58 -8.86
N LEU A 142 15.76 -5.33 -9.33
CA LEU A 142 15.28 -5.23 -10.72
C LEU A 142 14.94 -3.79 -11.13
N LEU A 143 14.23 -3.05 -10.26
CA LEU A 143 13.91 -1.64 -10.53
C LEU A 143 15.16 -0.77 -10.63
N LYS A 144 16.15 -0.97 -9.73
CA LYS A 144 17.42 -0.23 -9.73
C LYS A 144 18.22 -0.50 -10.99
N ASP A 145 18.33 -1.76 -11.38
CA ASP A 145 19.10 -2.18 -12.56
C ASP A 145 18.49 -1.61 -13.84
N ARG A 146 17.17 -1.68 -13.99
CA ARG A 146 16.47 -1.07 -15.12
C ARG A 146 16.62 0.46 -15.14
N ALA A 147 16.54 1.10 -13.98
CA ALA A 147 16.76 2.54 -13.85
C ALA A 147 18.18 2.95 -14.25
N ALA A 148 19.20 2.19 -13.85
CA ALA A 148 20.61 2.45 -14.17
C ALA A 148 20.90 2.36 -15.68
N HIS A 149 20.19 1.48 -16.40
CA HIS A 149 20.34 1.29 -17.84
C HIS A 149 19.32 2.09 -18.67
N ALA A 150 18.48 2.91 -18.03
CA ALA A 150 17.39 3.65 -18.67
C ALA A 150 16.46 2.75 -19.52
N GLN A 151 16.25 1.50 -19.08
CA GLN A 151 15.40 0.52 -19.75
C GLN A 151 14.10 0.31 -18.99
N PRO A 152 12.93 0.28 -19.66
CA PRO A 152 11.68 -0.03 -18.98
C PRO A 152 11.66 -1.48 -18.45
N ILE A 153 10.84 -1.73 -17.46
CA ILE A 153 10.52 -3.09 -17.02
C ILE A 153 9.52 -3.66 -18.04
N GLN A 154 9.95 -4.69 -18.76
CA GLN A 154 9.19 -5.36 -19.84
C GLN A 154 9.14 -6.86 -19.59
#